data_84b207c2dc0e2eb9c03366177b495846
#
_entry.id   84b207c2dc0e2eb9c03366177b495846
#
_cell.length_a   1.000
_cell.length_b   1.000
_cell.length_c   1.000
_cell.angle_alpha   90.00
_cell.angle_beta   90.00
_cell.angle_gamma   90.00
#
_symmetry.space_group_name_H-M   'P 1'
#
loop_
_entity.id
_entity.type
_entity.pdbx_description
1 polymer ?
#
loop_
_entity_poly.entity_id
_entity_poly.type
_entity_poly.pdbx_seq_one_letter_code
_entity_poly.pdbx_strand_id
1 'polypeptide(L)'
;NIVKDYRTALKNAGIEGPYILIAHSLGGAYVTYWQSNYPDEIEGVVLIDATQLNANVQFDDETSSLMSIVQTVLCKLGVYRLAVDYYYGLLPEGYSDTKQDISRALNLRHGWSNALASEEKYASENCTSAFTNCVTNDIPKIYICSSNAHLTKEWILEEVEWSNKVLAKGEAPVS
;
A
#
# COMPACT_ATOMS: atom_id res chain seq x y z
N ASN A 1 1.92 -11.50 10.30
CA ASN A 1 2.52 -10.17 10.03
C ASN A 1 3.00 -10.14 8.59
N ILE A 2 2.39 -9.26 7.79
CA ILE A 2 2.57 -9.22 6.33
C ILE A 2 4.04 -9.03 5.91
N VAL A 3 4.81 -8.21 6.63
CA VAL A 3 6.24 -8.01 6.33
C VAL A 3 7.05 -9.29 6.58
N LYS A 4 6.76 -10.04 7.64
CA LYS A 4 7.42 -11.33 7.87
C LYS A 4 7.09 -12.33 6.77
N ASP A 5 5.86 -12.29 6.26
CA ASP A 5 5.42 -13.19 5.20
C ASP A 5 6.11 -12.83 3.87
N TYR A 6 6.25 -11.53 3.54
CA TYR A 6 7.04 -11.07 2.39
C TYR A 6 8.51 -11.50 2.49
N ARG A 7 9.16 -11.29 3.64
CA ARG A 7 10.55 -11.70 3.86
C ARG A 7 10.71 -13.22 3.69
N THR A 8 9.76 -13.99 4.19
CA THR A 8 9.76 -15.46 4.02
C THR A 8 9.58 -15.83 2.55
N ALA A 9 8.69 -15.16 1.83
CA ALA A 9 8.45 -15.43 0.42
C ALA A 9 9.69 -15.12 -0.44
N LEU A 10 10.36 -13.98 -0.21
CA LEU A 10 11.59 -13.60 -0.89
C LEU A 10 12.70 -14.63 -0.64
N LYS A 11 12.90 -15.01 0.62
CA LYS A 11 13.88 -16.03 0.98
C LYS A 11 13.60 -17.37 0.29
N ASN A 12 12.34 -17.81 0.26
CA ASN A 12 11.95 -19.05 -0.40
C ASN A 12 12.13 -18.98 -1.92
N ALA A 13 12.04 -17.78 -2.51
CA ALA A 13 12.29 -17.53 -3.92
C ALA A 13 13.80 -17.37 -4.25
N GLY A 14 14.69 -17.43 -3.26
CA GLY A 14 16.13 -17.21 -3.44
C GLY A 14 16.49 -15.77 -3.75
N ILE A 15 15.60 -14.82 -3.40
CA ILE A 15 15.83 -13.37 -3.58
C ILE A 15 16.42 -12.84 -2.28
N GLU A 16 17.69 -12.45 -2.33
CA GLU A 16 18.44 -11.95 -1.18
C GLU A 16 18.58 -10.42 -1.25
N GLY A 17 18.61 -9.77 -0.08
CA GLY A 17 18.88 -8.34 0.05
C GLY A 17 20.36 -7.97 -0.15
N PRO A 18 20.70 -6.69 0.00
CA PRO A 18 19.79 -5.63 0.43
C PRO A 18 18.78 -5.23 -0.64
N TYR A 19 17.59 -4.77 -0.20
CA TYR A 19 16.47 -4.45 -1.08
C TYR A 19 16.30 -2.94 -1.27
N ILE A 20 15.83 -2.54 -2.46
CA ILE A 20 15.18 -1.25 -2.66
C ILE A 20 13.67 -1.50 -2.57
N LEU A 21 13.02 -0.90 -1.57
CA LEU A 21 11.59 -1.02 -1.37
C LEU A 21 10.86 0.13 -2.08
N ILE A 22 9.88 -0.21 -2.90
CA ILE A 22 9.02 0.77 -3.57
C ILE A 22 7.59 0.52 -3.10
N ALA A 23 6.97 1.53 -2.50
CA ALA A 23 5.64 1.40 -1.93
C ALA A 23 4.71 2.51 -2.39
N HIS A 24 3.44 2.14 -2.63
CA HIS A 24 2.35 3.04 -2.94
C HIS A 24 1.21 2.85 -1.92
N SER A 25 0.50 3.95 -1.59
CA SER A 25 -0.68 3.90 -0.72
C SER A 25 -0.38 3.16 0.60
N LEU A 26 -1.22 2.21 1.02
CA LEU A 26 -1.08 1.43 2.27
C LEU A 26 0.26 0.69 2.38
N GLY A 27 0.94 0.44 1.26
CA GLY A 27 2.30 -0.11 1.24
C GLY A 27 3.31 0.70 2.04
N GLY A 28 3.07 2.01 2.22
CA GLY A 28 3.87 2.88 3.06
C GLY A 28 3.97 2.41 4.51
N ALA A 29 2.88 1.91 5.09
CA ALA A 29 2.89 1.35 6.44
C ALA A 29 3.79 0.11 6.55
N TYR A 30 3.76 -0.76 5.55
CA TYR A 30 4.59 -1.97 5.54
C TYR A 30 6.08 -1.67 5.38
N VAL A 31 6.42 -0.73 4.49
CA VAL A 31 7.81 -0.31 4.30
C VAL A 31 8.33 0.43 5.54
N THR A 32 7.51 1.28 6.17
CA THR A 32 7.87 1.95 7.42
C THR A 32 8.15 0.94 8.53
N TYR A 33 7.32 -0.09 8.67
CA TYR A 33 7.57 -1.18 9.61
C TYR A 33 8.84 -1.97 9.25
N TRP A 34 9.07 -2.28 7.96
CA TRP A 34 10.20 -3.07 7.51
C TRP A 34 11.52 -2.35 7.78
N GLN A 35 11.65 -1.10 7.33
CA GLN A 35 12.88 -0.31 7.55
C GLN A 35 13.18 -0.04 9.02
N SER A 36 12.16 0.02 9.86
CA SER A 36 12.33 0.27 11.30
C SER A 36 12.79 -0.98 12.06
N ASN A 37 12.39 -2.17 11.61
CA ASN A 37 12.69 -3.42 12.30
C ASN A 37 13.83 -4.22 11.68
N TYR A 38 14.13 -4.00 10.40
CA TYR A 38 15.15 -4.75 9.64
C TYR A 38 15.94 -3.82 8.71
N PRO A 39 16.57 -2.76 9.26
CA PRO A 39 17.25 -1.75 8.43
C PRO A 39 18.39 -2.32 7.59
N ASP A 40 19.10 -3.32 8.09
CA ASP A 40 20.24 -3.94 7.41
C ASP A 40 19.85 -4.71 6.13
N GLU A 41 18.56 -4.97 5.93
CA GLU A 41 18.07 -5.62 4.71
C GLU A 41 17.74 -4.63 3.59
N ILE A 42 17.84 -3.31 3.84
CA ILE A 42 17.30 -2.28 2.95
C ILE A 42 18.39 -1.30 2.53
N GLU A 43 18.57 -1.16 1.24
CA GLU A 43 19.50 -0.21 0.62
C GLU A 43 18.84 1.14 0.31
N GLY A 44 17.53 1.16 0.05
CA GLY A 44 16.80 2.38 -0.24
C GLY A 44 15.27 2.19 -0.19
N VAL A 45 14.56 3.30 -0.06
CA VAL A 45 13.10 3.34 -0.01
C VAL A 45 12.56 4.40 -0.96
N VAL A 46 11.56 4.04 -1.76
CA VAL A 46 10.78 4.96 -2.60
C VAL A 46 9.31 4.86 -2.18
N LEU A 47 8.75 5.97 -1.73
CA LEU A 47 7.36 6.10 -1.34
C LEU A 47 6.61 6.93 -2.39
N ILE A 48 5.55 6.39 -2.95
CA ILE A 48 4.74 7.03 -4.01
C ILE A 48 3.33 7.18 -3.46
N ASP A 49 2.89 8.41 -3.22
CA ASP A 49 1.57 8.71 -2.62
C ASP A 49 1.21 7.71 -1.52
N ALA A 50 2.17 7.44 -0.64
CA ALA A 50 1.99 6.46 0.42
C ALA A 50 0.99 6.97 1.45
N THR A 51 0.18 6.07 2.01
CA THR A 51 -0.80 6.41 3.04
C THR A 51 -0.11 7.13 4.20
N GLN A 52 -0.65 8.28 4.54
CA GLN A 52 -0.20 9.07 5.68
C GLN A 52 -0.27 8.24 6.96
N LEU A 53 0.85 8.19 7.64
CA LEU A 53 0.90 7.53 8.93
C LEU A 53 0.87 8.60 10.02
N ASN A 54 -0.26 8.72 10.68
CA ASN A 54 -0.38 9.55 11.87
C ASN A 54 -1.07 8.76 12.98
N ALA A 55 -1.10 9.31 14.19
CA ALA A 55 -1.70 8.62 15.34
C ALA A 55 -3.23 8.46 15.24
N ASN A 56 -3.87 9.10 14.27
CA ASN A 56 -5.32 9.20 14.14
C ASN A 56 -5.85 8.74 12.78
N VAL A 57 -5.06 7.94 12.03
CA VAL A 57 -5.55 7.41 10.75
C VAL A 57 -6.78 6.55 10.99
N GLN A 58 -7.92 7.02 10.53
CA GLN A 58 -9.16 6.26 10.54
C GLN A 58 -9.58 5.99 9.10
N PHE A 59 -9.69 4.74 8.76
CA PHE A 59 -10.41 4.31 7.57
C PHE A 59 -11.85 4.04 8.02
N ASP A 60 -12.84 4.56 7.27
CA ASP A 60 -14.25 4.41 7.63
C ASP A 60 -14.66 2.95 7.80
N ASP A 61 -14.75 2.51 9.05
CA ASP A 61 -15.08 1.12 9.42
C ASP A 61 -16.58 0.77 9.24
N GLU A 62 -17.47 1.75 9.25
CA GLU A 62 -18.91 1.49 9.32
C GLU A 62 -19.54 0.97 8.01
N THR A 63 -18.96 1.30 6.86
CA THR A 63 -19.43 0.77 5.58
C THR A 63 -18.84 -0.60 5.25
N SER A 64 -17.77 -0.99 5.94
CA SER A 64 -16.92 -2.10 5.52
C SER A 64 -17.50 -3.48 5.80
N SER A 65 -18.13 -3.71 6.95
CA SER A 65 -18.47 -5.07 7.39
C SER A 65 -19.61 -5.70 6.57
N LEU A 66 -20.76 -5.04 6.46
CA LEU A 66 -21.91 -5.58 5.72
C LEU A 66 -21.66 -5.54 4.20
N MET A 67 -21.07 -4.45 3.72
CA MET A 67 -20.75 -4.29 2.29
C MET A 67 -19.67 -5.28 1.86
N SER A 68 -18.65 -5.52 2.67
CA SER A 68 -17.61 -6.53 2.43
C SER A 68 -18.20 -7.95 2.35
N ILE A 69 -19.17 -8.29 3.21
CA ILE A 69 -19.89 -9.58 3.13
C ILE A 69 -20.68 -9.67 1.83
N VAL A 70 -21.45 -8.64 1.50
CA VAL A 70 -22.25 -8.59 0.24
C VAL A 70 -21.33 -8.71 -0.96
N GLN A 71 -20.25 -7.96 -1.02
CA GLN A 71 -19.27 -8.01 -2.08
C GLN A 71 -18.62 -9.40 -2.22
N THR A 72 -18.23 -10.02 -1.09
CA THR A 72 -17.70 -11.38 -1.08
C THR A 72 -18.70 -12.38 -1.65
N VAL A 73 -19.96 -12.27 -1.30
CA VAL A 73 -21.03 -13.14 -1.82
C VAL A 73 -21.23 -12.92 -3.32
N LEU A 74 -21.33 -11.67 -3.78
CA LEU A 74 -21.47 -11.32 -5.18
C LEU A 74 -20.28 -11.81 -6.02
N CYS A 75 -19.07 -11.72 -5.47
CA CYS A 75 -17.87 -12.25 -6.09
C CYS A 75 -17.93 -13.78 -6.26
N LYS A 76 -18.31 -14.50 -5.19
CA LYS A 76 -18.47 -15.96 -5.22
C LYS A 76 -19.56 -16.42 -6.17
N LEU A 77 -20.64 -15.64 -6.32
CA LEU A 77 -21.70 -15.88 -7.29
C LEU A 77 -21.30 -15.50 -8.74
N GLY A 78 -20.13 -14.91 -8.94
CA GLY A 78 -19.63 -14.50 -10.25
C GLY A 78 -20.27 -13.24 -10.82
N VAL A 79 -21.03 -12.50 -10.02
CA VAL A 79 -21.72 -11.26 -10.47
C VAL A 79 -20.70 -10.21 -10.91
N TYR A 80 -19.56 -10.13 -10.24
CA TYR A 80 -18.48 -9.19 -10.61
C TYR A 80 -17.86 -9.47 -11.97
N ARG A 81 -18.02 -10.67 -12.53
CA ARG A 81 -17.58 -10.97 -13.90
C ARG A 81 -18.30 -10.14 -14.96
N LEU A 82 -19.53 -9.71 -14.65
CA LEU A 82 -20.36 -8.90 -15.55
C LEU A 82 -19.97 -7.39 -15.51
N ALA A 83 -19.29 -6.97 -14.46
CA ALA A 83 -18.97 -5.55 -14.20
C ALA A 83 -17.49 -5.32 -13.86
N VAL A 84 -16.62 -6.29 -14.15
CA VAL A 84 -15.19 -6.20 -13.79
C VAL A 84 -14.53 -4.96 -14.39
N ASP A 85 -14.85 -4.64 -15.63
CA ASP A 85 -14.26 -3.46 -16.30
C ASP A 85 -14.75 -2.14 -15.71
N TYR A 86 -15.95 -2.13 -15.13
CA TYR A 86 -16.49 -0.95 -14.45
C TYR A 86 -15.83 -0.72 -13.08
N TYR A 87 -15.59 -1.80 -12.31
CA TYR A 87 -15.06 -1.69 -10.95
C TYR A 87 -13.54 -1.54 -10.89
N TYR A 88 -12.83 -2.22 -11.79
CA TYR A 88 -11.36 -2.25 -11.76
C TYR A 88 -10.71 -1.43 -12.88
N GLY A 89 -11.54 -0.96 -13.83
CA GLY A 89 -11.05 -0.26 -15.00
C GLY A 89 -10.27 -1.16 -15.94
N LEU A 90 -9.96 -0.61 -17.09
CA LEU A 90 -9.03 -1.21 -18.04
C LEU A 90 -7.61 -0.71 -17.72
N LEU A 91 -6.62 -1.51 -18.06
CA LEU A 91 -5.24 -1.03 -18.08
C LEU A 91 -5.16 0.17 -19.05
N PRO A 92 -4.24 1.13 -18.81
CA PRO A 92 -4.04 2.29 -19.69
C PRO A 92 -3.88 1.89 -21.16
N GLU A 93 -4.15 2.82 -22.07
CA GLU A 93 -3.90 2.63 -23.49
C GLU A 93 -2.45 2.18 -23.74
N GLY A 94 -2.25 1.29 -24.72
CA GLY A 94 -0.96 0.71 -25.04
C GLY A 94 -0.66 -0.66 -24.45
N TYR A 95 -1.49 -1.15 -23.55
CA TYR A 95 -1.42 -2.55 -23.12
C TYR A 95 -2.14 -3.48 -24.10
N SER A 96 -1.53 -4.64 -24.42
CA SER A 96 -2.13 -5.62 -25.32
C SER A 96 -3.38 -6.26 -24.71
N ASP A 97 -4.29 -6.76 -25.56
CA ASP A 97 -5.50 -7.47 -25.14
C ASP A 97 -5.19 -8.61 -24.18
N THR A 98 -4.13 -9.36 -24.41
CA THR A 98 -3.68 -10.43 -23.51
C THR A 98 -3.37 -9.92 -22.09
N LYS A 99 -2.73 -8.75 -21.98
CA LYS A 99 -2.45 -8.15 -20.68
C LYS A 99 -3.73 -7.66 -20.01
N GLN A 100 -4.67 -7.11 -20.77
CA GLN A 100 -6.00 -6.74 -20.28
C GLN A 100 -6.74 -7.96 -19.72
N ASP A 101 -6.75 -9.08 -20.43
CA ASP A 101 -7.40 -10.32 -19.99
C ASP A 101 -6.74 -10.91 -18.73
N ILE A 102 -5.42 -10.87 -18.65
CA ILE A 102 -4.69 -11.30 -17.44
C ILE A 102 -5.06 -10.40 -16.25
N SER A 103 -5.10 -9.08 -16.43
CA SER A 103 -5.50 -8.13 -15.39
C SER A 103 -6.92 -8.41 -14.89
N ARG A 104 -7.88 -8.59 -15.80
CA ARG A 104 -9.26 -8.96 -15.45
C ARG A 104 -9.32 -10.26 -14.66
N ALA A 105 -8.60 -11.30 -15.11
CA ALA A 105 -8.58 -12.59 -14.44
C ALA A 105 -8.00 -12.51 -13.04
N LEU A 106 -6.93 -11.72 -12.84
CA LEU A 106 -6.31 -11.50 -11.53
C LEU A 106 -7.23 -10.73 -10.60
N ASN A 107 -7.88 -9.67 -11.08
CA ASN A 107 -8.82 -8.88 -10.29
C ASN A 107 -10.02 -9.71 -9.86
N LEU A 108 -10.59 -10.52 -10.76
CA LEU A 108 -11.70 -11.43 -10.45
C LEU A 108 -11.32 -12.51 -9.43
N ARG A 109 -10.07 -12.94 -9.44
CA ARG A 109 -9.57 -13.99 -8.54
C ARG A 109 -9.21 -13.46 -7.15
N HIS A 110 -8.64 -12.28 -7.07
CA HIS A 110 -7.99 -11.77 -5.85
C HIS A 110 -8.61 -10.49 -5.29
N GLY A 111 -9.36 -9.73 -6.10
CA GLY A 111 -9.87 -8.40 -5.72
C GLY A 111 -10.78 -8.38 -4.47
N TRP A 112 -11.36 -9.52 -4.11
CA TRP A 112 -12.21 -9.68 -2.91
C TRP A 112 -11.81 -10.93 -2.12
N SER A 113 -10.51 -11.12 -1.96
CA SER A 113 -10.01 -12.24 -1.17
C SER A 113 -10.17 -11.97 0.33
N ASN A 114 -10.21 -13.04 1.12
CA ASN A 114 -10.20 -12.92 2.58
C ASN A 114 -8.93 -12.20 3.08
N ALA A 115 -7.83 -12.27 2.33
CA ALA A 115 -6.60 -11.56 2.64
C ALA A 115 -6.80 -10.05 2.51
N LEU A 116 -7.40 -9.57 1.40
CA LEU A 116 -7.70 -8.16 1.19
C LEU A 116 -8.66 -7.63 2.26
N ALA A 117 -9.76 -8.34 2.54
CA ALA A 117 -10.72 -7.96 3.57
C ALA A 117 -10.07 -7.89 4.97
N SER A 118 -9.14 -8.81 5.27
CA SER A 118 -8.38 -8.76 6.52
C SER A 118 -7.42 -7.58 6.56
N GLU A 119 -6.79 -7.23 5.45
CA GLU A 119 -5.88 -6.10 5.34
C GLU A 119 -6.62 -4.78 5.54
N GLU A 120 -7.76 -4.60 4.89
CA GLU A 120 -8.64 -3.44 5.07
C GLU A 120 -9.10 -3.29 6.52
N LYS A 121 -9.56 -4.37 7.13
CA LYS A 121 -10.01 -4.38 8.53
C LYS A 121 -8.96 -3.88 9.51
N TYR A 122 -7.69 -4.19 9.29
CA TYR A 122 -6.60 -3.81 10.18
C TYR A 122 -5.78 -2.61 9.66
N ALA A 123 -6.22 -1.94 8.59
CA ALA A 123 -5.46 -0.86 7.96
C ALA A 123 -5.16 0.28 8.94
N SER A 124 -6.17 0.78 9.67
CA SER A 124 -6.00 1.86 10.66
C SER A 124 -5.04 1.47 11.77
N GLU A 125 -5.20 0.28 12.35
CA GLU A 125 -4.32 -0.24 13.41
C GLU A 125 -2.89 -0.40 12.91
N ASN A 126 -2.71 -0.94 11.71
CA ASN A 126 -1.39 -1.13 11.09
C ASN A 126 -0.70 0.21 10.81
N CYS A 127 -1.42 1.21 10.29
CA CYS A 127 -0.88 2.55 10.06
C CYS A 127 -0.47 3.23 11.36
N THR A 128 -1.33 3.21 12.37
CA THR A 128 -1.04 3.77 13.70
C THR A 128 0.16 3.08 14.34
N SER A 129 0.22 1.75 14.26
CA SER A 129 1.34 0.97 14.79
C SER A 129 2.65 1.28 14.06
N ALA A 130 2.62 1.37 12.73
CA ALA A 130 3.80 1.71 11.94
C ALA A 130 4.30 3.12 12.26
N PHE A 131 3.41 4.10 12.43
CA PHE A 131 3.75 5.47 12.81
C PHE A 131 4.36 5.54 14.22
N THR A 132 3.71 4.91 15.19
CA THR A 132 4.12 4.96 16.60
C THR A 132 5.48 4.30 16.82
N ASN A 133 5.75 3.20 16.12
CA ASN A 133 6.98 2.42 16.23
C ASN A 133 8.01 2.75 15.14
N CYS A 134 7.82 3.83 14.38
CA CYS A 134 8.76 4.25 13.35
C CYS A 134 10.09 4.67 13.97
N VAL A 135 11.17 4.10 13.45
CA VAL A 135 12.54 4.42 13.84
C VAL A 135 13.22 5.11 12.66
N THR A 136 13.68 6.35 12.92
CA THR A 136 14.49 7.10 11.94
C THR A 136 15.85 6.42 11.75
N ASN A 137 16.27 6.26 10.52
CA ASN A 137 17.54 5.66 10.14
C ASN A 137 18.16 6.39 8.94
N ASP A 138 19.40 6.03 8.58
CA ASP A 138 20.16 6.66 7.50
C ASP A 138 19.95 6.01 6.12
N ILE A 139 18.96 5.12 5.99
CA ILE A 139 18.60 4.53 4.70
C ILE A 139 18.14 5.64 3.75
N PRO A 140 18.68 5.75 2.53
CA PRO A 140 18.24 6.73 1.54
C PRO A 140 16.74 6.57 1.23
N LYS A 141 15.99 7.67 1.25
CA LYS A 141 14.54 7.68 1.03
C LYS A 141 14.14 8.76 0.05
N ILE A 142 13.26 8.40 -0.87
CA ILE A 142 12.61 9.32 -1.79
C ILE A 142 11.11 9.24 -1.54
N TYR A 143 10.48 10.40 -1.35
CA TYR A 143 9.04 10.52 -1.28
C TYR A 143 8.53 11.29 -2.50
N ILE A 144 7.64 10.66 -3.26
CA ILE A 144 6.98 11.23 -4.44
C ILE A 144 5.53 11.46 -4.08
N CYS A 145 5.13 12.72 -4.03
CA CYS A 145 3.77 13.14 -3.74
C CYS A 145 3.11 13.67 -5.02
N SER A 146 1.92 13.18 -5.37
CA SER A 146 1.18 13.73 -6.50
C SER A 146 0.64 15.11 -6.16
N SER A 147 0.77 16.04 -7.10
CA SER A 147 0.21 17.40 -6.99
C SER A 147 -1.22 17.48 -7.55
N ASN A 148 -2.01 16.44 -7.39
CA ASN A 148 -3.36 16.40 -7.96
C ASN A 148 -4.26 17.45 -7.27
N ALA A 149 -5.01 18.22 -8.09
CA ALA A 149 -5.93 19.26 -7.65
C ALA A 149 -7.08 18.75 -6.73
N HIS A 150 -7.24 17.45 -6.59
CA HIS A 150 -8.23 16.82 -5.71
C HIS A 150 -7.72 16.56 -4.29
N LEU A 151 -6.42 16.76 -4.03
CA LEU A 151 -5.86 16.59 -2.69
C LEU A 151 -6.07 17.87 -1.88
N THR A 152 -6.54 17.72 -0.65
CA THR A 152 -6.68 18.88 0.24
C THR A 152 -5.31 19.36 0.68
N LYS A 153 -5.24 20.66 1.01
CA LYS A 153 -3.99 21.24 1.54
C LYS A 153 -3.56 20.56 2.85
N GLU A 154 -4.53 20.18 3.65
CA GLU A 154 -4.29 19.43 4.90
C GLU A 154 -3.62 18.09 4.62
N TRP A 155 -4.11 17.34 3.63
CA TRP A 155 -3.53 16.06 3.23
C TRP A 155 -2.06 16.19 2.83
N ILE A 156 -1.73 17.20 2.02
CA ILE A 156 -0.34 17.46 1.59
C ILE A 156 0.55 17.81 2.80
N LEU A 157 0.05 18.62 3.75
CA LEU A 157 0.79 18.99 4.94
C LEU A 157 1.07 17.79 5.86
N GLU A 158 0.11 16.91 6.03
CA GLU A 158 0.26 15.68 6.82
C GLU A 158 1.26 14.71 6.17
N GLU A 159 1.28 14.62 4.83
CA GLU A 159 2.29 13.85 4.11
C GLU A 159 3.70 14.40 4.29
N VAL A 160 3.85 15.72 4.23
CA VAL A 160 5.14 16.38 4.49
C VAL A 160 5.59 16.12 5.93
N GLU A 161 4.70 16.20 6.90
CA GLU A 161 5.03 15.91 8.30
C GLU A 161 5.49 14.46 8.48
N TRP A 162 4.77 13.51 7.90
CA TRP A 162 5.15 12.11 7.96
C TRP A 162 6.46 11.83 7.24
N SER A 163 6.64 12.38 6.03
CA SER A 163 7.89 12.20 5.27
C SER A 163 9.10 12.73 6.04
N ASN A 164 8.98 13.88 6.70
CA ASN A 164 10.04 14.42 7.55
C ASN A 164 10.36 13.52 8.75
N LYS A 165 9.38 12.81 9.28
CA LYS A 165 9.58 11.85 10.38
C LYS A 165 10.29 10.58 9.91
N VAL A 166 10.05 10.15 8.68
CA VAL A 166 10.55 8.88 8.12
C VAL A 166 11.84 9.08 7.33
N LEU A 167 12.04 10.26 6.75
CA LEU A 167 13.23 10.60 5.97
C LEU A 167 14.48 10.70 6.87
N ALA A 168 15.61 10.31 6.32
CA ALA A 168 16.91 10.60 6.91
C ALA A 168 17.12 12.11 6.99
N LYS A 169 17.92 12.55 7.97
CA LYS A 169 18.27 13.96 8.14
C LYS A 169 18.84 14.54 6.84
N GLY A 170 18.14 15.46 6.22
CA GLY A 170 18.68 16.33 5.18
C GLY A 170 18.12 16.22 3.78
N GLU A 171 17.20 15.31 3.49
CA GLU A 171 16.57 15.23 2.18
C GLU A 171 15.16 15.85 2.21
N ALA A 172 14.97 16.92 1.45
CA ALA A 172 13.66 17.51 1.26
C ALA A 172 12.84 16.66 0.28
N PRO A 173 11.49 16.54 0.45
CA PRO A 173 10.64 15.87 -0.52
C PRO A 173 10.78 16.51 -1.90
N VAL A 174 10.87 15.69 -2.93
CA VAL A 174 10.88 16.13 -4.33
C VAL A 174 9.42 16.37 -4.71
N SER A 175 9.07 17.63 -4.95
CA SER A 175 7.76 18.06 -5.44
C SER A 175 7.61 17.81 -6.94
#